data_52f4aa4d3fead2745dd573159811f789
#
_entry.id   52f4aa4d3fead2745dd573159811f789
#
_cell.length_a   1.000
_cell.length_b   1.000
_cell.length_c   1.000
_cell.angle_alpha   90.00
_cell.angle_beta   90.00
_cell.angle_gamma   90.00
#
_symmetry.space_group_name_H-M   'P 1'
#
loop_
_entity.id
_entity.type
_entity.pdbx_description
1 polymer ?
#
loop_
_entity_poly.entity_id
_entity_poly.type
_entity_poly.pdbx_seq_one_letter_code
_entity_poly.pdbx_strand_id
1 'polypeptide(L)'
;MISIVVFSLLSVLSVGMFTWKMRSIIAQIRLGKKTQRLDQPSLRFKTMLLVAFGQKKMFNRPISALLHFVFYVAFIITQIELIEVFIDGFSGSHRIFYHTDFQQVYVFIISTIEVLSLLTFVATLAFFSRRNIVKLPRFNMKELLGWPRKDANLILLFELLLIIFIFTMNGADEASKLLQSNVGYGFAMSQYLGPLFFGRINNPEILEVLSKIGWWGHLLMVFVFLNYLPYSKHLHILFAFPNTYFSNLDKKGKFSNMDAVTQEVKLMLDPTLVPAEMTSDTIASFGAKDVNDLSWKNLLDAYSCTECGRCTSVCPANITGKALSPRKIMMDTRDRLQEVGKNNLNCKDGKSLLGDYITEEELWACTSCNACVQECPVNIDPLSIIVDLRRFLVMEESKVPSELTGMLTNIENNGAPWQFSPADRLKWTEEN
;
A
#
# COMPACT_ATOMS: atom_id res chain seq x y z
N MET A 1 13.89 -6.03 -37.46
CA MET A 1 14.43 -7.19 -36.72
C MET A 1 15.18 -6.80 -35.42
N ILE A 2 16.21 -5.95 -35.46
CA ILE A 2 16.98 -5.58 -34.26
C ILE A 2 16.08 -4.99 -33.15
N SER A 3 15.16 -4.09 -33.50
CA SER A 3 14.22 -3.47 -32.56
C SER A 3 13.35 -4.51 -31.82
N ILE A 4 12.82 -5.50 -32.53
CA ILE A 4 12.01 -6.58 -31.95
C ILE A 4 12.82 -7.43 -30.96
N VAL A 5 14.05 -7.77 -31.33
CA VAL A 5 14.94 -8.55 -30.45
C VAL A 5 15.26 -7.78 -29.18
N VAL A 6 15.63 -6.49 -29.31
CA VAL A 6 15.93 -5.63 -28.15
C VAL A 6 14.69 -5.49 -27.26
N PHE A 7 13.53 -5.23 -27.84
CA PHE A 7 12.25 -5.14 -27.11
C PHE A 7 11.95 -6.43 -26.34
N SER A 8 12.04 -7.59 -27.01
CA SER A 8 11.78 -8.89 -26.40
C SER A 8 12.72 -9.19 -25.24
N LEU A 9 14.02 -8.92 -25.39
CA LEU A 9 15.01 -9.11 -24.33
C LEU A 9 14.73 -8.20 -23.12
N LEU A 10 14.44 -6.92 -23.36
CA LEU A 10 14.14 -5.97 -22.29
C LEU A 10 12.84 -6.35 -21.55
N SER A 11 11.83 -6.81 -22.29
CA SER A 11 10.56 -7.28 -21.70
C SER A 11 10.76 -8.49 -20.78
N VAL A 12 11.48 -9.52 -21.26
CA VAL A 12 11.77 -10.73 -20.48
C VAL A 12 12.61 -10.38 -19.24
N LEU A 13 13.63 -9.55 -19.40
CA LEU A 13 14.48 -9.12 -18.29
C LEU A 13 13.68 -8.36 -17.24
N SER A 14 12.87 -7.37 -17.67
CA SER A 14 12.05 -6.53 -16.78
C SER A 14 11.04 -7.36 -15.99
N VAL A 15 10.28 -8.23 -16.66
CA VAL A 15 9.29 -9.10 -16.01
C VAL A 15 9.97 -10.14 -15.10
N GLY A 16 11.13 -10.65 -15.53
CA GLY A 16 11.94 -11.58 -14.73
C GLY A 16 12.42 -10.96 -13.41
N MET A 17 12.99 -9.76 -13.46
CA MET A 17 13.45 -9.01 -12.28
C MET A 17 12.28 -8.66 -11.34
N PHE A 18 11.17 -8.19 -11.89
CA PHE A 18 9.96 -7.90 -11.11
C PHE A 18 9.45 -9.16 -10.38
N THR A 19 9.32 -10.27 -11.12
CA THR A 19 8.82 -11.54 -10.57
C THR A 19 9.74 -12.07 -9.47
N TRP A 20 11.06 -11.99 -9.67
CA TRP A 20 12.04 -12.39 -8.67
C TRP A 20 11.88 -11.59 -7.37
N LYS A 21 11.76 -10.27 -7.47
CA LYS A 21 11.58 -9.40 -6.30
C LYS A 21 10.23 -9.64 -5.62
N MET A 22 9.16 -9.82 -6.38
CA MET A 22 7.83 -10.12 -5.84
C MET A 22 7.80 -11.46 -5.08
N ARG A 23 8.50 -12.49 -5.59
CA ARG A 23 8.66 -13.76 -4.85
C ARG A 23 9.33 -13.55 -3.50
N SER A 24 10.36 -12.72 -3.43
CA SER A 24 11.01 -12.37 -2.16
C SER A 24 10.04 -11.70 -1.17
N ILE A 25 9.24 -10.73 -1.64
CA ILE A 25 8.24 -10.05 -0.80
C ILE A 25 7.18 -11.04 -0.30
N ILE A 26 6.68 -11.91 -1.17
CA ILE A 26 5.70 -12.93 -0.80
C ILE A 26 6.30 -13.90 0.25
N ALA A 27 7.58 -14.29 0.10
CA ALA A 27 8.26 -15.11 1.08
C ALA A 27 8.35 -14.42 2.45
N GLN A 28 8.64 -13.12 2.48
CA GLN A 28 8.65 -12.31 3.70
C GLN A 28 7.26 -12.24 4.35
N ILE A 29 6.20 -12.02 3.59
CA ILE A 29 4.82 -12.04 4.12
C ILE A 29 4.47 -13.40 4.72
N ARG A 30 4.96 -14.49 4.13
CA ARG A 30 4.73 -15.86 4.61
C ARG A 30 5.48 -16.23 5.88
N LEU A 31 6.41 -15.40 6.37
CA LEU A 31 7.03 -15.57 7.69
C LEU A 31 6.02 -15.45 8.83
N GLY A 32 4.97 -14.67 8.64
CA GLY A 32 3.94 -14.44 9.65
C GLY A 32 3.14 -15.70 10.00
N LYS A 33 2.67 -15.74 11.25
CA LYS A 33 1.80 -16.81 11.76
C LYS A 33 0.56 -16.98 10.88
N LYS A 34 0.11 -18.20 10.70
CA LYS A 34 -1.09 -18.51 9.92
C LYS A 34 -2.33 -17.97 10.61
N THR A 35 -3.15 -17.24 9.89
CA THR A 35 -4.45 -16.74 10.32
C THR A 35 -5.47 -17.09 9.26
N GLN A 36 -6.61 -17.66 9.66
CA GLN A 36 -7.69 -17.97 8.73
C GLN A 36 -8.42 -16.69 8.33
N ARG A 37 -8.42 -16.39 7.03
CA ARG A 37 -9.08 -15.24 6.42
C ARG A 37 -9.82 -15.64 5.14
N LEU A 38 -10.38 -16.87 5.11
CA LEU A 38 -11.12 -17.42 3.98
C LEU A 38 -12.62 -17.59 4.29
N ASP A 39 -13.02 -17.31 5.52
CA ASP A 39 -14.43 -17.24 5.94
C ASP A 39 -15.18 -16.14 5.19
N GLN A 40 -16.48 -16.31 5.01
CA GLN A 40 -17.37 -15.32 4.38
C GLN A 40 -16.88 -14.77 3.02
N PRO A 41 -16.55 -15.61 2.02
CA PRO A 41 -15.88 -15.17 0.78
C PRO A 41 -16.68 -14.11 0.01
N SER A 42 -18.01 -14.19 0.01
CA SER A 42 -18.87 -13.22 -0.63
C SER A 42 -18.77 -11.82 0.00
N LEU A 43 -18.74 -11.74 1.33
CA LEU A 43 -18.57 -10.47 2.05
C LEU A 43 -17.16 -9.89 1.85
N ARG A 44 -16.13 -10.75 1.81
CA ARG A 44 -14.74 -10.36 1.50
C ARG A 44 -14.63 -9.78 0.09
N PHE A 45 -15.22 -10.45 -0.89
CA PHE A 45 -15.25 -9.97 -2.27
C PHE A 45 -15.99 -8.64 -2.38
N LYS A 46 -17.17 -8.51 -1.75
CA LYS A 46 -17.92 -7.25 -1.69
C LYS A 46 -17.09 -6.14 -1.03
N THR A 47 -16.38 -6.44 0.05
CA THR A 47 -15.50 -5.47 0.74
C THR A 47 -14.38 -5.01 -0.19
N MET A 48 -13.72 -5.92 -0.89
CA MET A 48 -12.68 -5.59 -1.86
C MET A 48 -13.23 -4.71 -2.99
N LEU A 49 -14.39 -5.07 -3.57
CA LEU A 49 -15.03 -4.28 -4.62
C LEU A 49 -15.39 -2.86 -4.15
N LEU A 50 -15.96 -2.71 -2.96
CA LEU A 50 -16.36 -1.39 -2.47
C LEU A 50 -15.18 -0.55 -2.01
N VAL A 51 -14.17 -1.15 -1.37
CA VAL A 51 -13.07 -0.42 -0.73
C VAL A 51 -11.90 -0.21 -1.69
N ALA A 52 -11.42 -1.26 -2.37
CA ALA A 52 -10.30 -1.13 -3.31
C ALA A 52 -10.76 -0.62 -4.68
N PHE A 53 -11.71 -1.28 -5.35
CA PHE A 53 -12.20 -0.83 -6.66
C PHE A 53 -13.05 0.44 -6.57
N GLY A 54 -14.06 0.46 -5.71
CA GLY A 54 -14.97 1.59 -5.57
C GLY A 54 -14.40 2.74 -4.74
N GLN A 55 -13.23 2.59 -4.14
CA GLN A 55 -12.52 3.61 -3.36
C GLN A 55 -13.38 4.31 -2.28
N LYS A 56 -14.40 3.61 -1.75
CA LYS A 56 -15.43 4.18 -0.86
C LYS A 56 -14.84 5.01 0.28
N LYS A 57 -13.79 4.53 0.94
CA LYS A 57 -13.14 5.25 2.05
C LYS A 57 -12.26 6.43 1.59
N MET A 58 -11.85 6.46 0.32
CA MET A 58 -11.10 7.60 -0.21
C MET A 58 -11.94 8.87 -0.22
N PHE A 59 -13.24 8.77 -0.53
CA PHE A 59 -14.15 9.90 -0.66
C PHE A 59 -14.47 10.60 0.67
N ASN A 60 -14.07 10.05 1.82
CA ASN A 60 -14.09 10.78 3.10
C ASN A 60 -13.24 12.07 3.06
N ARG A 61 -12.31 12.19 2.10
CA ARG A 61 -11.49 13.38 1.85
C ARG A 61 -11.59 13.78 0.37
N PRO A 62 -12.64 14.53 -0.02
CA PRO A 62 -13.07 14.67 -1.43
C PRO A 62 -12.00 15.21 -2.38
N ILE A 63 -11.24 16.25 -2.00
CA ILE A 63 -10.19 16.80 -2.87
C ILE A 63 -9.11 15.76 -3.19
N SER A 64 -8.64 15.03 -2.16
CA SER A 64 -7.63 13.98 -2.37
C SER A 64 -8.21 12.78 -3.11
N ALA A 65 -9.49 12.49 -2.90
CA ALA A 65 -10.18 11.40 -3.57
C ALA A 65 -10.36 11.68 -5.06
N LEU A 66 -10.81 12.89 -5.42
CA LEU A 66 -11.00 13.27 -6.83
C LEU A 66 -9.68 13.18 -7.61
N LEU A 67 -8.61 13.80 -7.08
CA LEU A 67 -7.30 13.73 -7.72
C LEU A 67 -6.81 12.28 -7.87
N HIS A 68 -6.95 11.45 -6.83
CA HIS A 68 -6.55 10.05 -6.88
C HIS A 68 -7.46 9.23 -7.81
N PHE A 69 -8.74 9.54 -7.91
CA PHE A 69 -9.67 8.87 -8.78
C PHE A 69 -9.32 9.10 -10.26
N VAL A 70 -8.89 10.30 -10.63
CA VAL A 70 -8.36 10.58 -11.97
C VAL A 70 -7.18 9.66 -12.29
N PHE A 71 -6.18 9.56 -11.38
CA PHE A 71 -5.06 8.62 -11.55
C PHE A 71 -5.52 7.18 -11.70
N TYR A 72 -6.46 6.76 -10.87
CA TYR A 72 -6.96 5.38 -10.86
C TYR A 72 -7.65 5.02 -12.17
N VAL A 73 -8.54 5.89 -12.67
CA VAL A 73 -9.24 5.66 -13.94
C VAL A 73 -8.25 5.72 -15.11
N ALA A 74 -7.38 6.71 -15.13
CA ALA A 74 -6.35 6.83 -16.16
C ALA A 74 -5.48 5.57 -16.20
N PHE A 75 -4.97 5.10 -15.05
CA PHE A 75 -4.14 3.90 -14.96
C PHE A 75 -4.83 2.66 -15.55
N ILE A 76 -6.13 2.46 -15.27
CA ILE A 76 -6.87 1.31 -15.82
C ILE A 76 -7.07 1.43 -17.33
N ILE A 77 -7.44 2.61 -17.82
CA ILE A 77 -7.79 2.80 -19.24
C ILE A 77 -6.52 2.82 -20.10
N THR A 78 -5.43 3.40 -19.63
CA THR A 78 -4.14 3.42 -20.35
C THR A 78 -3.54 2.02 -20.55
N GLN A 79 -3.97 1.00 -19.78
CA GLN A 79 -3.53 -0.38 -20.04
C GLN A 79 -3.92 -0.87 -21.45
N ILE A 80 -4.97 -0.32 -22.07
CA ILE A 80 -5.37 -0.67 -23.44
C ILE A 80 -4.28 -0.24 -24.44
N GLU A 81 -3.77 1.00 -24.31
CA GLU A 81 -2.66 1.49 -25.15
C GLU A 81 -1.35 0.74 -24.83
N LEU A 82 -1.12 0.39 -23.57
CA LEU A 82 0.05 -0.41 -23.19
C LEU A 82 0.02 -1.79 -23.86
N ILE A 83 -1.13 -2.43 -23.96
CA ILE A 83 -1.30 -3.70 -24.71
C ILE A 83 -0.91 -3.49 -26.17
N GLU A 84 -1.36 -2.42 -26.82
CA GLU A 84 -0.98 -2.09 -28.19
C GLU A 84 0.54 -1.91 -28.32
N VAL A 85 1.16 -1.14 -27.43
CA VAL A 85 2.63 -0.93 -27.40
C VAL A 85 3.39 -2.25 -27.32
N PHE A 86 2.89 -3.22 -26.54
CA PHE A 86 3.49 -4.55 -26.46
C PHE A 86 3.31 -5.36 -27.77
N ILE A 87 2.12 -5.32 -28.37
CA ILE A 87 1.86 -5.98 -29.66
C ILE A 87 2.74 -5.39 -30.76
N ASP A 88 2.81 -4.06 -30.85
CA ASP A 88 3.67 -3.35 -31.78
C ASP A 88 5.15 -3.68 -31.58
N GLY A 89 5.59 -3.76 -30.32
CA GLY A 89 6.96 -4.12 -29.99
C GLY A 89 7.37 -5.53 -30.41
N PHE A 90 6.46 -6.51 -30.30
CA PHE A 90 6.71 -7.90 -30.71
C PHE A 90 6.52 -8.11 -32.22
N SER A 91 5.59 -7.41 -32.87
CA SER A 91 5.32 -7.54 -34.31
C SER A 91 6.21 -6.65 -35.18
N GLY A 92 6.76 -5.56 -34.60
CA GLY A 92 7.45 -4.52 -35.36
C GLY A 92 6.52 -3.60 -36.13
N SER A 93 5.22 -3.64 -35.83
CA SER A 93 4.21 -2.73 -36.36
C SER A 93 4.22 -1.38 -35.65
N HIS A 94 3.41 -0.45 -36.14
CA HIS A 94 3.16 0.83 -35.49
C HIS A 94 1.66 1.12 -35.55
N ARG A 95 1.03 1.28 -34.39
CA ARG A 95 -0.41 1.51 -34.22
C ARG A 95 -1.26 0.46 -34.94
N ILE A 96 -1.01 -0.81 -34.61
CA ILE A 96 -1.63 -1.94 -35.30
C ILE A 96 -3.17 -1.87 -35.29
N PHE A 97 -3.77 -1.38 -34.21
CA PHE A 97 -5.22 -1.28 -34.10
C PHE A 97 -5.83 -0.13 -34.91
N TYR A 98 -5.03 0.89 -35.28
CA TYR A 98 -5.49 1.97 -36.14
C TYR A 98 -5.82 1.47 -37.57
N HIS A 99 -5.13 0.43 -38.05
CA HIS A 99 -5.28 -0.13 -39.40
C HIS A 99 -6.35 -1.24 -39.49
N THR A 100 -7.20 -1.35 -38.46
CA THR A 100 -8.33 -2.30 -38.45
C THR A 100 -9.64 -1.64 -38.85
N ASP A 101 -10.67 -2.45 -39.07
CA ASP A 101 -12.04 -1.97 -39.39
C ASP A 101 -12.65 -1.16 -38.22
N PHE A 102 -12.03 -1.17 -37.04
CA PHE A 102 -12.47 -0.46 -35.86
C PHE A 102 -11.73 0.89 -35.61
N GLN A 103 -11.20 1.50 -36.69
CA GLN A 103 -10.42 2.74 -36.61
C GLN A 103 -11.10 3.84 -35.79
N GLN A 104 -12.41 4.06 -35.95
CA GLN A 104 -13.13 5.09 -35.19
C GLN A 104 -13.18 4.80 -33.71
N VAL A 105 -13.35 3.54 -33.31
CA VAL A 105 -13.32 3.10 -31.90
C VAL A 105 -11.93 3.30 -31.32
N TYR A 106 -10.91 2.96 -32.12
CA TYR A 106 -9.51 3.20 -31.73
C TYR A 106 -9.23 4.68 -31.45
N VAL A 107 -9.59 5.56 -32.37
CA VAL A 107 -9.43 7.01 -32.22
C VAL A 107 -10.18 7.52 -30.97
N PHE A 108 -11.37 7.02 -30.70
CA PHE A 108 -12.12 7.35 -29.49
C PHE A 108 -11.39 6.91 -28.22
N ILE A 109 -10.84 5.68 -28.19
CA ILE A 109 -10.09 5.15 -27.03
C ILE A 109 -8.83 5.97 -26.79
N ILE A 110 -8.00 6.19 -27.81
CA ILE A 110 -6.76 6.99 -27.67
C ILE A 110 -7.08 8.43 -27.27
N SER A 111 -8.10 9.03 -27.84
CA SER A 111 -8.58 10.36 -27.45
C SER A 111 -8.99 10.42 -25.96
N THR A 112 -9.66 9.38 -25.48
CA THR A 112 -10.02 9.26 -24.05
C THR A 112 -8.78 9.14 -23.17
N ILE A 113 -7.80 8.34 -23.59
CA ILE A 113 -6.50 8.18 -22.90
C ILE A 113 -5.76 9.53 -22.85
N GLU A 114 -5.73 10.28 -23.93
CA GLU A 114 -5.07 11.60 -23.97
C GLU A 114 -5.71 12.62 -23.00
N VAL A 115 -7.05 12.66 -22.96
CA VAL A 115 -7.77 13.54 -22.01
C VAL A 115 -7.47 13.13 -20.58
N LEU A 116 -7.50 11.82 -20.28
CA LEU A 116 -7.15 11.31 -18.96
C LEU A 116 -5.69 11.59 -18.60
N SER A 117 -4.77 11.46 -19.55
CA SER A 117 -3.34 11.78 -19.38
C SER A 117 -3.11 13.25 -19.05
N LEU A 118 -3.84 14.15 -19.72
CA LEU A 118 -3.78 15.59 -19.38
C LEU A 118 -4.34 15.89 -18.00
N LEU A 119 -5.46 15.27 -17.63
CA LEU A 119 -6.02 15.39 -16.28
C LEU A 119 -5.06 14.82 -15.21
N THR A 120 -4.39 13.71 -15.52
CA THR A 120 -3.37 13.10 -14.65
C THR A 120 -2.16 14.02 -14.52
N PHE A 121 -1.73 14.69 -15.58
CA PHE A 121 -0.67 15.71 -15.53
C PHE A 121 -1.02 16.82 -14.53
N VAL A 122 -2.21 17.39 -14.62
CA VAL A 122 -2.69 18.43 -13.70
C VAL A 122 -2.77 17.89 -12.26
N ALA A 123 -3.28 16.68 -12.07
CA ALA A 123 -3.37 16.06 -10.76
C ALA A 123 -1.99 15.77 -10.15
N THR A 124 -1.00 15.39 -10.97
CA THR A 124 0.40 15.19 -10.56
C THR A 124 1.02 16.50 -10.07
N LEU A 125 0.83 17.59 -10.80
CA LEU A 125 1.27 18.91 -10.37
C LEU A 125 0.60 19.36 -9.07
N ALA A 126 -0.69 19.07 -8.91
CA ALA A 126 -1.43 19.36 -7.68
C ALA A 126 -0.88 18.54 -6.49
N PHE A 127 -0.58 17.24 -6.65
CA PHE A 127 0.05 16.44 -5.60
C PHE A 127 1.47 16.89 -5.28
N PHE A 128 2.25 17.25 -6.29
CA PHE A 128 3.58 17.80 -6.10
C PHE A 128 3.54 19.10 -5.31
N SER A 129 2.65 20.01 -5.69
CA SER A 129 2.43 21.29 -4.98
C SER A 129 2.01 21.06 -3.51
N ARG A 130 1.03 20.20 -3.26
CA ARG A 130 0.56 19.89 -1.90
C ARG A 130 1.67 19.33 -0.99
N ARG A 131 2.62 18.60 -1.55
CA ARG A 131 3.73 17.99 -0.80
C ARG A 131 4.89 18.96 -0.59
N ASN A 132 5.31 19.67 -1.63
CA ASN A 132 6.58 20.39 -1.63
C ASN A 132 6.41 21.91 -1.45
N ILE A 133 5.28 22.50 -1.91
CA ILE A 133 5.00 23.93 -1.84
C ILE A 133 4.11 24.24 -0.62
N VAL A 134 2.93 23.65 -0.56
CA VAL A 134 1.96 23.86 0.55
C VAL A 134 2.42 23.16 1.84
N LYS A 135 3.24 22.14 1.74
CA LYS A 135 3.86 21.41 2.87
C LYS A 135 2.84 20.98 3.93
N LEU A 136 1.81 20.26 3.52
CA LEU A 136 0.79 19.75 4.46
C LEU A 136 1.43 19.02 5.65
N PRO A 137 1.03 19.31 6.93
CA PRO A 137 1.70 18.80 8.12
C PRO A 137 1.89 17.28 8.12
N ARG A 138 0.88 16.51 7.70
CA ARG A 138 0.95 15.03 7.64
C ARG A 138 2.03 14.47 6.70
N PHE A 139 2.57 15.29 5.76
CA PHE A 139 3.65 14.91 4.84
C PHE A 139 5.03 15.41 5.29
N ASN A 140 5.10 16.18 6.39
CA ASN A 140 6.33 16.75 6.92
C ASN A 140 6.67 16.26 8.33
N MET A 141 6.15 15.08 8.71
CA MET A 141 6.46 14.45 9.99
C MET A 141 7.82 13.77 9.96
N LYS A 142 8.44 13.58 11.15
CA LYS A 142 9.81 13.08 11.31
C LYS A 142 10.04 11.72 10.61
N GLU A 143 9.09 10.80 10.71
CA GLU A 143 9.17 9.46 10.11
C GLU A 143 9.13 9.46 8.57
N LEU A 144 8.80 10.59 7.94
CA LEU A 144 8.83 10.74 6.47
C LEU A 144 10.11 11.37 5.95
N LEU A 145 11.04 11.75 6.82
CA LEU A 145 12.33 12.28 6.38
C LEU A 145 13.15 11.20 5.68
N GLY A 146 13.94 11.62 4.69
CA GLY A 146 14.79 10.70 3.92
C GLY A 146 14.06 9.98 2.78
N TRP A 147 14.17 8.64 2.74
CA TRP A 147 13.67 7.82 1.64
C TRP A 147 12.17 7.96 1.37
N PRO A 148 11.25 7.93 2.37
CA PRO A 148 9.82 8.01 2.12
C PRO A 148 9.39 9.28 1.38
N ARG A 149 10.08 10.40 1.61
CA ARG A 149 9.83 11.66 0.90
C ARG A 149 10.39 11.63 -0.52
N LYS A 150 11.59 11.07 -0.70
CA LYS A 150 12.23 10.93 -2.02
C LYS A 150 11.42 9.99 -2.91
N ASP A 151 11.00 8.84 -2.38
CA ASP A 151 10.14 7.87 -3.07
C ASP A 151 8.86 8.52 -3.62
N ALA A 152 8.15 9.28 -2.80
CA ALA A 152 6.93 9.95 -3.25
C ALA A 152 7.16 10.99 -4.36
N ASN A 153 8.27 11.73 -4.31
CA ASN A 153 8.60 12.69 -5.38
C ASN A 153 9.07 11.98 -6.65
N LEU A 154 9.79 10.87 -6.51
CA LEU A 154 10.25 10.07 -7.64
C LEU A 154 9.08 9.44 -8.41
N ILE A 155 8.05 8.95 -7.70
CA ILE A 155 6.81 8.48 -8.30
C ILE A 155 6.16 9.58 -9.16
N LEU A 156 6.00 10.79 -8.60
CA LEU A 156 5.42 11.91 -9.34
C LEU A 156 6.25 12.31 -10.57
N LEU A 157 7.58 12.20 -10.46
CA LEU A 157 8.48 12.44 -11.61
C LEU A 157 8.29 11.37 -12.69
N PHE A 158 8.19 10.10 -12.33
CA PHE A 158 7.96 9.03 -13.29
C PHE A 158 6.63 9.20 -14.04
N GLU A 159 5.57 9.57 -13.33
CA GLU A 159 4.27 9.89 -13.95
C GLU A 159 4.38 11.04 -14.96
N LEU A 160 5.09 12.12 -14.61
CA LEU A 160 5.30 13.23 -15.54
C LEU A 160 6.06 12.79 -16.79
N LEU A 161 7.12 11.99 -16.63
CA LEU A 161 7.92 11.47 -17.76
C LEU A 161 7.10 10.55 -18.66
N LEU A 162 6.28 9.64 -18.09
CA LEU A 162 5.38 8.79 -18.84
C LEU A 162 4.42 9.60 -19.72
N ILE A 163 3.82 10.64 -19.14
CA ILE A 163 2.89 11.52 -19.86
C ILE A 163 3.61 12.33 -20.95
N ILE A 164 4.80 12.84 -20.67
CA ILE A 164 5.60 13.58 -21.66
C ILE A 164 5.93 12.69 -22.86
N PHE A 165 6.37 11.45 -22.62
CA PHE A 165 6.72 10.53 -23.70
C PHE A 165 5.50 10.13 -24.54
N ILE A 166 4.33 9.90 -23.92
CA ILE A 166 3.08 9.61 -24.66
C ILE A 166 2.70 10.79 -25.58
N PHE A 167 2.70 12.03 -25.05
CA PHE A 167 2.38 13.18 -25.86
C PHE A 167 3.47 13.50 -26.91
N THR A 168 4.72 13.15 -26.65
CA THR A 168 5.78 13.25 -27.66
C THR A 168 5.52 12.27 -28.82
N MET A 169 5.19 11.01 -28.52
CA MET A 169 4.84 10.00 -29.51
C MET A 169 3.61 10.43 -30.33
N ASN A 170 2.48 10.64 -29.65
CA ASN A 170 1.22 10.96 -30.31
C ASN A 170 1.28 12.28 -31.07
N GLY A 171 1.92 13.31 -30.51
CA GLY A 171 2.04 14.62 -31.15
C GLY A 171 2.95 14.61 -32.38
N ALA A 172 4.06 13.85 -32.34
CA ALA A 172 4.94 13.69 -33.48
C ALA A 172 4.28 12.87 -34.60
N ASP A 173 3.53 11.81 -34.26
CA ASP A 173 2.74 11.03 -35.22
C ASP A 173 1.66 11.87 -35.89
N GLU A 174 0.93 12.70 -35.12
CA GLU A 174 -0.10 13.60 -35.64
C GLU A 174 0.50 14.62 -36.61
N ALA A 175 1.62 15.26 -36.22
CA ALA A 175 2.30 16.22 -37.07
C ALA A 175 2.86 15.57 -38.36
N SER A 176 3.42 14.37 -38.26
CA SER A 176 3.93 13.61 -39.39
C SER A 176 2.83 13.26 -40.41
N LYS A 177 1.69 12.79 -39.89
CA LYS A 177 0.56 12.40 -40.71
C LYS A 177 -0.09 13.61 -41.38
N LEU A 178 -0.24 14.73 -40.68
CA LEU A 178 -0.69 15.99 -41.24
C LEU A 178 0.22 16.48 -42.38
N LEU A 179 1.52 16.35 -42.23
CA LEU A 179 2.50 16.75 -43.25
C LEU A 179 2.42 15.87 -44.51
N GLN A 180 2.14 14.58 -44.33
CA GLN A 180 2.11 13.61 -45.46
C GLN A 180 0.78 13.55 -46.19
N SER A 181 -0.34 13.67 -45.50
CA SER A 181 -1.68 13.40 -46.02
C SER A 181 -2.69 14.54 -45.83
N ASN A 182 -2.31 15.66 -45.27
CA ASN A 182 -3.18 16.77 -44.86
C ASN A 182 -4.34 16.37 -43.93
N VAL A 183 -4.32 15.16 -43.39
CA VAL A 183 -5.34 14.64 -42.47
C VAL A 183 -4.62 13.92 -41.35
N GLY A 184 -4.79 14.38 -40.10
CA GLY A 184 -4.19 13.76 -38.92
C GLY A 184 -4.89 12.48 -38.48
N TYR A 185 -4.48 11.92 -37.35
CA TYR A 185 -5.19 10.84 -36.66
C TYR A 185 -6.49 11.30 -36.02
N GLY A 186 -6.58 12.60 -35.68
CA GLY A 186 -7.74 13.19 -35.04
C GLY A 186 -7.83 12.90 -33.54
N PHE A 187 -6.70 12.65 -32.89
CA PHE A 187 -6.65 12.45 -31.44
C PHE A 187 -7.00 13.72 -30.68
N ALA A 188 -7.72 13.61 -29.57
CA ALA A 188 -8.36 14.75 -28.89
C ALA A 188 -7.40 15.86 -28.48
N MET A 189 -6.20 15.53 -27.98
CA MET A 189 -5.21 16.51 -27.52
C MET A 189 -4.07 16.66 -28.53
N SER A 190 -3.57 15.56 -29.10
CA SER A 190 -2.42 15.59 -29.98
C SER A 190 -2.68 16.31 -31.31
N GLN A 191 -3.94 16.38 -31.77
CA GLN A 191 -4.29 17.22 -32.93
C GLN A 191 -3.98 18.72 -32.74
N TYR A 192 -3.92 19.17 -31.48
CA TYR A 192 -3.53 20.56 -31.15
C TYR A 192 -2.08 20.65 -30.68
N LEU A 193 -1.65 19.71 -29.82
CA LEU A 193 -0.29 19.70 -29.27
C LEU A 193 0.76 19.34 -30.34
N GLY A 194 0.45 18.44 -31.26
CA GLY A 194 1.33 18.09 -32.38
C GLY A 194 1.73 19.30 -33.22
N PRO A 195 0.78 20.02 -33.83
CA PRO A 195 1.09 21.25 -34.57
C PRO A 195 1.74 22.33 -33.69
N LEU A 196 1.35 22.46 -32.43
CA LEU A 196 1.91 23.48 -31.52
C LEU A 196 3.40 23.26 -31.25
N PHE A 197 3.82 22.02 -30.96
CA PHE A 197 5.19 21.72 -30.58
C PHE A 197 6.06 21.29 -31.78
N PHE A 198 5.50 20.60 -32.75
CA PHE A 198 6.21 19.97 -33.85
C PHE A 198 5.85 20.52 -35.23
N GLY A 199 4.84 21.40 -35.34
CA GLY A 199 4.33 21.93 -36.63
C GLY A 199 5.33 22.78 -37.42
N ARG A 200 6.46 23.21 -36.81
CA ARG A 200 7.56 23.88 -37.52
C ARG A 200 8.56 22.92 -38.15
N ILE A 201 8.44 21.62 -37.86
CA ILE A 201 9.33 20.59 -38.38
C ILE A 201 8.77 20.09 -39.71
N ASN A 202 9.34 20.53 -40.82
CA ASN A 202 8.91 20.17 -42.17
C ASN A 202 9.64 18.89 -42.70
N ASN A 203 10.34 18.17 -41.85
CA ASN A 203 11.05 16.94 -42.21
C ASN A 203 10.34 15.73 -41.56
N PRO A 204 9.71 14.84 -42.35
CA PRO A 204 9.02 13.68 -41.81
C PRO A 204 9.94 12.69 -41.10
N GLU A 205 11.22 12.59 -41.49
CA GLU A 205 12.19 11.70 -40.85
C GLU A 205 12.46 12.12 -39.39
N ILE A 206 12.55 13.44 -39.15
CA ILE A 206 12.74 13.98 -37.80
C ILE A 206 11.51 13.69 -36.94
N LEU A 207 10.31 13.85 -37.47
CA LEU A 207 9.05 13.55 -36.77
C LEU A 207 8.96 12.06 -36.43
N GLU A 208 9.36 11.18 -37.35
CA GLU A 208 9.42 9.74 -37.10
C GLU A 208 10.43 9.38 -35.99
N VAL A 209 11.61 10.04 -35.97
CA VAL A 209 12.59 9.86 -34.89
C VAL A 209 12.01 10.32 -33.55
N LEU A 210 11.30 11.46 -33.51
CA LEU A 210 10.65 11.97 -32.28
C LEU A 210 9.55 11.01 -31.80
N SER A 211 8.73 10.49 -32.72
CA SER A 211 7.75 9.45 -32.38
C SER A 211 8.41 8.21 -31.77
N LYS A 212 9.46 7.73 -32.38
CA LYS A 212 10.26 6.59 -31.84
C LYS A 212 10.89 6.90 -30.47
N ILE A 213 11.37 8.11 -30.25
CA ILE A 213 11.88 8.55 -28.94
C ILE A 213 10.73 8.53 -27.91
N GLY A 214 9.55 9.05 -28.24
CA GLY A 214 8.36 8.98 -27.41
C GLY A 214 7.98 7.54 -27.06
N TRP A 215 7.88 6.67 -28.06
CA TRP A 215 7.54 5.26 -27.90
C TRP A 215 8.54 4.50 -27.01
N TRP A 216 9.84 4.57 -27.34
CA TRP A 216 10.88 3.91 -26.54
C TRP A 216 11.02 4.52 -25.15
N GLY A 217 10.91 5.85 -25.04
CA GLY A 217 10.97 6.55 -23.76
C GLY A 217 9.82 6.13 -22.83
N HIS A 218 8.61 6.06 -23.35
CA HIS A 218 7.44 5.57 -22.62
C HIS A 218 7.63 4.12 -22.16
N LEU A 219 8.01 3.23 -23.06
CA LEU A 219 8.22 1.81 -22.76
C LEU A 219 9.31 1.60 -21.69
N LEU A 220 10.47 2.27 -21.86
CA LEU A 220 11.56 2.15 -20.88
C LEU A 220 11.13 2.68 -19.51
N MET A 221 10.37 3.77 -19.46
CA MET A 221 9.81 4.27 -18.21
C MET A 221 8.81 3.30 -17.58
N VAL A 222 7.98 2.62 -18.38
CA VAL A 222 7.09 1.56 -17.88
C VAL A 222 7.91 0.42 -17.26
N PHE A 223 8.99 -0.02 -17.88
CA PHE A 223 9.86 -1.07 -17.34
C PHE A 223 10.59 -0.62 -16.07
N VAL A 224 11.08 0.62 -16.03
CA VAL A 224 11.71 1.20 -14.84
C VAL A 224 10.68 1.26 -13.72
N PHE A 225 9.49 1.77 -14.00
CA PHE A 225 8.41 1.89 -13.00
C PHE A 225 7.95 0.53 -12.49
N LEU A 226 7.75 -0.47 -13.37
CA LEU A 226 7.41 -1.84 -12.99
C LEU A 226 8.42 -2.41 -11.97
N ASN A 227 9.72 -2.26 -12.25
CA ASN A 227 10.78 -2.77 -11.38
C ASN A 227 11.00 -1.91 -10.13
N TYR A 228 10.55 -0.67 -10.14
CA TYR A 228 10.56 0.22 -8.99
C TYR A 228 9.41 -0.07 -8.00
N LEU A 229 8.25 -0.52 -8.47
CA LEU A 229 7.07 -0.80 -7.64
C LEU A 229 7.36 -1.61 -6.37
N PRO A 230 8.13 -2.72 -6.40
CA PRO A 230 8.41 -3.54 -5.22
C PRO A 230 9.21 -2.82 -4.12
N TYR A 231 9.86 -1.71 -4.43
CA TYR A 231 10.66 -0.90 -3.50
C TYR A 231 9.93 0.35 -3.01
N SER A 232 8.75 0.60 -3.57
CA SER A 232 8.00 1.84 -3.42
C SER A 232 6.68 1.62 -2.67
N LYS A 233 6.18 2.68 -2.06
CA LYS A 233 4.80 2.73 -1.54
C LYS A 233 3.74 2.51 -2.64
N HIS A 234 4.09 2.62 -3.92
CA HIS A 234 3.21 2.32 -5.06
C HIS A 234 2.89 0.83 -5.22
N LEU A 235 3.57 -0.05 -4.48
CA LEU A 235 3.21 -1.47 -4.41
C LEU A 235 1.74 -1.71 -3.99
N HIS A 236 1.10 -0.70 -3.37
CA HIS A 236 -0.33 -0.74 -3.05
C HIS A 236 -1.22 -0.95 -4.28
N ILE A 237 -0.80 -0.58 -5.48
CA ILE A 237 -1.54 -0.84 -6.73
C ILE A 237 -1.89 -2.32 -6.85
N LEU A 238 -0.95 -3.21 -6.49
CA LEU A 238 -1.15 -4.65 -6.48
C LEU A 238 -1.74 -5.15 -5.16
N PHE A 239 -1.28 -4.61 -4.03
CA PHE A 239 -1.60 -5.18 -2.72
C PHE A 239 -2.88 -4.63 -2.09
N ALA A 240 -3.45 -3.51 -2.56
CA ALA A 240 -4.72 -3.00 -2.05
C ALA A 240 -5.86 -4.02 -2.20
N PHE A 241 -5.89 -4.77 -3.31
CA PHE A 241 -6.93 -5.78 -3.56
C PHE A 241 -6.86 -6.95 -2.59
N PRO A 242 -5.76 -7.72 -2.51
CA PRO A 242 -5.66 -8.79 -1.53
C PRO A 242 -5.75 -8.26 -0.09
N ASN A 243 -5.20 -7.08 0.20
CA ASN A 243 -5.26 -6.52 1.54
C ASN A 243 -6.68 -6.22 2.00
N THR A 244 -7.51 -5.65 1.15
CA THR A 244 -8.92 -5.37 1.45
C THR A 244 -9.77 -6.65 1.47
N TYR A 245 -9.47 -7.63 0.60
CA TYR A 245 -10.12 -8.93 0.61
C TYR A 245 -9.90 -9.67 1.93
N PHE A 246 -8.66 -9.72 2.41
CA PHE A 246 -8.30 -10.40 3.66
C PHE A 246 -8.41 -9.51 4.91
N SER A 247 -9.04 -8.33 4.81
CA SER A 247 -9.24 -7.44 5.96
C SER A 247 -10.10 -8.09 7.05
N ASN A 248 -9.99 -7.55 8.27
CA ASN A 248 -10.82 -7.99 9.39
C ASN A 248 -12.29 -7.63 9.12
N LEU A 249 -13.18 -8.62 9.17
CA LEU A 249 -14.63 -8.45 9.02
C LEU A 249 -15.37 -8.39 10.35
N ASP A 250 -14.69 -8.63 11.47
CA ASP A 250 -15.26 -8.52 12.79
C ASP A 250 -15.74 -7.10 13.10
N LYS A 251 -16.62 -6.98 14.07
CA LYS A 251 -17.08 -5.67 14.57
C LYS A 251 -15.86 -4.87 15.05
N LYS A 252 -15.87 -3.56 14.76
CA LYS A 252 -14.82 -2.65 15.21
C LYS A 252 -14.68 -2.69 16.72
N GLY A 253 -13.44 -2.71 17.19
CA GLY A 253 -13.12 -2.83 18.61
C GLY A 253 -13.07 -4.26 19.15
N LYS A 254 -13.44 -5.28 18.35
CA LYS A 254 -13.21 -6.66 18.72
C LYS A 254 -11.75 -7.01 18.49
N PHE A 255 -11.01 -7.29 19.56
CA PHE A 255 -9.65 -7.81 19.48
C PHE A 255 -9.64 -9.29 19.09
N SER A 256 -8.54 -9.69 18.43
CA SER A 256 -8.29 -11.11 18.18
C SER A 256 -8.14 -11.86 19.51
N ASN A 257 -8.74 -13.04 19.58
CA ASN A 257 -8.53 -13.93 20.72
C ASN A 257 -7.13 -14.57 20.66
N MET A 258 -6.59 -14.94 21.81
CA MET A 258 -5.35 -15.70 21.93
C MET A 258 -5.73 -17.17 22.15
N ASP A 259 -5.52 -18.01 21.13
CA ASP A 259 -5.92 -19.42 21.20
C ASP A 259 -5.18 -20.16 22.30
N ALA A 260 -3.89 -19.84 22.52
CA ALA A 260 -3.10 -20.41 23.63
C ALA A 260 -3.75 -20.12 25.01
N VAL A 261 -4.11 -18.85 25.26
CA VAL A 261 -4.81 -18.48 26.51
C VAL A 261 -6.16 -19.18 26.62
N THR A 262 -6.90 -19.26 25.51
CA THR A 262 -8.19 -19.95 25.49
C THR A 262 -8.07 -21.44 25.84
N GLN A 263 -7.01 -22.09 25.36
CA GLN A 263 -6.73 -23.49 25.69
C GLN A 263 -6.37 -23.68 27.15
N GLU A 264 -5.47 -22.83 27.69
CA GLU A 264 -5.10 -22.88 29.11
C GLU A 264 -6.32 -22.69 30.02
N VAL A 265 -7.16 -21.69 29.74
CA VAL A 265 -8.40 -21.46 30.50
C VAL A 265 -9.36 -22.65 30.39
N LYS A 266 -9.49 -23.27 29.22
CA LYS A 266 -10.31 -24.49 29.08
C LYS A 266 -9.78 -25.65 29.92
N LEU A 267 -8.45 -25.88 29.92
CA LEU A 267 -7.81 -26.91 30.74
C LEU A 267 -7.99 -26.64 32.24
N MET A 268 -7.94 -25.38 32.66
CA MET A 268 -8.21 -24.99 34.06
C MET A 268 -9.67 -25.26 34.47
N LEU A 269 -10.62 -25.06 33.53
CA LEU A 269 -12.06 -25.29 33.78
C LEU A 269 -12.45 -26.77 33.67
N ASP A 270 -11.80 -27.52 32.83
CA ASP A 270 -12.05 -28.93 32.61
C ASP A 270 -10.73 -29.71 32.43
N PRO A 271 -10.16 -30.20 33.54
CA PRO A 271 -8.91 -30.98 33.50
C PRO A 271 -8.97 -32.27 32.67
N THR A 272 -10.15 -32.75 32.27
CA THR A 272 -10.28 -33.94 31.42
C THR A 272 -9.90 -33.70 29.96
N LEU A 273 -9.78 -32.44 29.57
CA LEU A 273 -9.36 -32.00 28.23
C LEU A 273 -7.84 -32.06 28.00
N VAL A 274 -7.05 -32.50 28.99
CA VAL A 274 -5.58 -32.60 28.88
C VAL A 274 -5.24 -33.57 27.73
N PRO A 275 -4.53 -33.13 26.66
CA PRO A 275 -4.06 -34.06 25.63
C PRO A 275 -3.08 -35.05 26.26
N ALA A 276 -3.19 -36.36 25.85
CA ALA A 276 -2.35 -37.42 26.36
C ALA A 276 -0.83 -37.26 26.11
N GLU A 277 -0.45 -36.36 25.22
CA GLU A 277 0.95 -35.98 24.89
C GLU A 277 1.08 -34.45 24.82
N MET A 278 1.41 -33.82 25.94
CA MET A 278 2.00 -32.49 25.93
C MET A 278 3.51 -32.64 25.71
N THR A 279 3.98 -32.50 24.47
CA THR A 279 5.41 -32.33 24.23
C THR A 279 5.82 -30.92 24.63
N SER A 280 6.91 -30.79 25.39
CA SER A 280 7.45 -29.54 25.92
C SER A 280 7.81 -28.48 24.86
N ASP A 281 7.74 -28.82 23.59
CA ASP A 281 8.10 -27.94 22.46
C ASP A 281 6.96 -27.01 21.99
N THR A 282 5.80 -27.00 22.65
CA THR A 282 4.60 -26.25 22.22
C THR A 282 4.19 -25.13 23.17
N ILE A 283 5.10 -24.56 23.97
CA ILE A 283 4.81 -23.32 24.71
C ILE A 283 4.73 -22.20 23.67
N ALA A 284 3.52 -21.90 23.23
CA ALA A 284 3.28 -20.80 22.33
C ALA A 284 3.56 -19.48 23.05
N SER A 285 4.53 -18.70 22.55
CA SER A 285 4.78 -17.34 23.03
C SER A 285 3.53 -16.48 22.94
N PHE A 286 3.24 -15.73 23.99
CA PHE A 286 2.11 -14.82 24.06
C PHE A 286 2.42 -13.49 23.34
N GLY A 287 1.58 -13.10 22.40
CA GLY A 287 1.76 -11.88 21.65
C GLY A 287 2.87 -11.96 20.57
N ALA A 288 3.51 -10.83 20.31
CA ALA A 288 4.54 -10.70 19.28
C ALA A 288 5.72 -9.84 19.78
N LYS A 289 6.95 -10.31 19.55
CA LYS A 289 8.19 -9.54 19.75
C LYS A 289 8.78 -9.05 18.44
N ASP A 290 8.76 -9.90 17.41
CA ASP A 290 9.30 -9.58 16.10
C ASP A 290 8.30 -9.92 14.98
N VAL A 291 8.65 -9.65 13.74
CA VAL A 291 7.78 -9.79 12.57
C VAL A 291 7.29 -11.22 12.33
N ASN A 292 8.07 -12.24 12.67
CA ASN A 292 7.67 -13.64 12.56
C ASN A 292 6.59 -14.06 13.59
N ASP A 293 6.41 -13.28 14.66
CA ASP A 293 5.37 -13.52 15.66
C ASP A 293 4.02 -12.90 15.25
N LEU A 294 4.04 -11.94 14.34
CA LEU A 294 2.84 -11.32 13.77
C LEU A 294 2.15 -12.25 12.78
N SER A 295 0.88 -12.00 12.50
CA SER A 295 0.16 -12.73 11.44
C SER A 295 0.66 -12.32 10.05
N TRP A 296 0.57 -13.24 9.07
CA TRP A 296 0.86 -12.92 7.67
C TRP A 296 0.03 -11.73 7.16
N LYS A 297 -1.17 -11.52 7.74
CA LYS A 297 -2.03 -10.38 7.38
C LYS A 297 -1.44 -9.04 7.86
N ASN A 298 -0.85 -8.99 9.05
CA ASN A 298 -0.14 -7.79 9.52
C ASN A 298 1.05 -7.45 8.63
N LEU A 299 1.77 -8.45 8.14
CA LEU A 299 2.90 -8.28 7.23
C LEU A 299 2.43 -7.81 5.84
N LEU A 300 1.30 -8.33 5.35
CA LEU A 300 0.65 -7.82 4.13
C LEU A 300 0.17 -6.37 4.32
N ASP A 301 -0.39 -6.03 5.47
CA ASP A 301 -0.78 -4.65 5.82
C ASP A 301 0.42 -3.70 5.73
N ALA A 302 1.57 -4.11 6.25
CA ALA A 302 2.79 -3.30 6.24
C ALA A 302 3.27 -3.00 4.80
N TYR A 303 3.25 -4.00 3.91
CA TYR A 303 3.57 -3.81 2.50
C TYR A 303 2.51 -3.04 1.71
N SER A 304 1.26 -3.07 2.15
CA SER A 304 0.16 -2.33 1.50
C SER A 304 0.09 -0.86 1.92
N CYS A 305 0.87 -0.46 2.94
CA CYS A 305 0.85 0.90 3.48
C CYS A 305 1.43 1.92 2.50
N THR A 306 0.61 2.90 2.11
CA THR A 306 1.00 4.01 1.21
C THR A 306 1.63 5.20 1.94
N GLU A 307 1.82 5.11 3.25
CA GLU A 307 2.35 6.20 4.09
C GLU A 307 1.56 7.51 3.97
N CYS A 308 0.30 7.46 3.61
CA CYS A 308 -0.54 8.64 3.34
C CYS A 308 -0.83 9.49 4.59
N GLY A 309 -0.60 8.96 5.80
CA GLY A 309 -0.71 9.64 7.07
C GLY A 309 -2.14 9.98 7.51
N ARG A 310 -3.17 9.39 6.90
CA ARG A 310 -4.55 9.57 7.35
C ARG A 310 -4.76 9.04 8.76
N CYS A 311 -4.24 7.85 9.05
CA CYS A 311 -4.30 7.21 10.37
C CYS A 311 -3.63 8.06 11.46
N THR A 312 -2.46 8.65 11.17
CA THR A 312 -1.75 9.51 12.11
C THR A 312 -2.49 10.83 12.36
N SER A 313 -3.09 11.41 11.32
CA SER A 313 -3.83 12.69 11.45
C SER A 313 -5.14 12.60 12.26
N VAL A 314 -5.63 11.41 12.55
CA VAL A 314 -6.84 11.17 13.38
C VAL A 314 -6.51 10.47 14.69
N CYS A 315 -5.25 10.15 14.94
CA CYS A 315 -4.82 9.47 16.16
C CYS A 315 -4.83 10.45 17.35
N PRO A 316 -5.65 10.20 18.41
CA PRO A 316 -5.69 11.07 19.57
C PRO A 316 -4.34 11.27 20.23
N ALA A 317 -3.56 10.19 20.36
CA ALA A 317 -2.22 10.26 20.94
C ALA A 317 -1.27 11.17 20.13
N ASN A 318 -1.30 11.05 18.78
CA ASN A 318 -0.47 11.88 17.93
C ASN A 318 -0.91 13.37 17.96
N ILE A 319 -2.23 13.62 17.93
CA ILE A 319 -2.79 14.98 17.97
C ILE A 319 -2.42 15.70 19.28
N THR A 320 -2.34 14.97 20.38
CA THR A 320 -1.96 15.48 21.70
C THR A 320 -0.45 15.53 21.94
N GLY A 321 0.37 15.25 20.91
CA GLY A 321 1.83 15.37 20.98
C GLY A 321 2.57 14.17 21.56
N LYS A 322 1.88 13.03 21.80
CA LYS A 322 2.54 11.79 22.24
C LYS A 322 3.31 11.13 21.09
N ALA A 323 4.28 10.29 21.41
CA ALA A 323 5.21 9.69 20.47
C ALA A 323 4.57 8.79 19.41
N LEU A 324 3.35 8.30 19.60
CA LEU A 324 2.69 7.36 18.70
C LEU A 324 2.30 7.97 17.35
N SER A 325 2.79 7.34 16.28
CA SER A 325 2.27 7.50 14.91
C SER A 325 1.85 6.12 14.36
N PRO A 326 0.54 5.85 14.15
CA PRO A 326 0.10 4.57 13.58
C PRO A 326 0.69 4.27 12.20
N ARG A 327 1.05 5.29 11.43
CA ARG A 327 1.79 5.15 10.17
C ARG A 327 3.19 4.63 10.41
N LYS A 328 3.91 5.18 11.41
CA LYS A 328 5.26 4.73 11.79
C LYS A 328 5.25 3.26 12.18
N ILE A 329 4.26 2.79 12.95
CA ILE A 329 4.11 1.36 13.29
C ILE A 329 4.13 0.49 12.03
N MET A 330 3.40 0.87 10.98
CA MET A 330 3.37 0.12 9.71
C MET A 330 4.69 0.21 8.95
N MET A 331 5.33 1.38 8.96
CA MET A 331 6.62 1.61 8.29
C MET A 331 7.71 0.78 8.96
N ASP A 332 7.82 0.83 10.28
CA ASP A 332 8.79 0.08 11.08
C ASP A 332 8.61 -1.43 10.91
N THR A 333 7.37 -1.91 10.90
CA THR A 333 7.07 -3.33 10.62
C THR A 333 7.57 -3.74 9.24
N ARG A 334 7.34 -2.91 8.21
CA ARG A 334 7.86 -3.16 6.86
C ARG A 334 9.38 -3.11 6.81
N ASP A 335 9.98 -2.11 7.44
CA ASP A 335 11.43 -1.91 7.41
C ASP A 335 12.15 -3.08 8.11
N ARG A 336 11.64 -3.53 9.28
CA ARG A 336 12.12 -4.74 9.95
C ARG A 336 11.96 -5.98 9.06
N LEU A 337 10.82 -6.15 8.42
CA LEU A 337 10.55 -7.28 7.53
C LEU A 337 11.49 -7.30 6.31
N GLN A 338 11.82 -6.13 5.77
CA GLN A 338 12.78 -5.99 4.68
C GLN A 338 14.21 -6.31 5.14
N GLU A 339 14.60 -5.94 6.36
CA GLU A 339 15.89 -6.30 6.93
C GLU A 339 16.02 -7.82 7.11
N VAL A 340 15.01 -8.45 7.70
CA VAL A 340 14.93 -9.92 7.80
C VAL A 340 14.99 -10.59 6.42
N GLY A 341 14.32 -9.99 5.43
CA GLY A 341 14.36 -10.47 4.04
C GLY A 341 15.76 -10.42 3.41
N LYS A 342 16.57 -9.41 3.74
CA LYS A 342 17.99 -9.32 3.31
C LYS A 342 18.87 -10.36 4.01
N ASN A 343 18.52 -10.76 5.23
CA ASN A 343 19.22 -11.75 6.04
C ASN A 343 18.72 -13.18 5.78
N ASN A 344 18.29 -13.50 4.55
CA ASN A 344 17.79 -14.82 4.15
C ASN A 344 16.63 -15.33 5.02
N LEU A 345 15.73 -14.43 5.41
CA LEU A 345 14.58 -14.67 6.28
C LEU A 345 14.96 -15.11 7.71
N ASN A 346 16.18 -14.77 8.15
CA ASN A 346 16.64 -15.06 9.50
C ASN A 346 16.30 -13.91 10.46
N CYS A 347 15.40 -14.17 11.41
CA CYS A 347 15.05 -13.20 12.47
C CYS A 347 16.04 -13.24 13.67
N LYS A 348 17.03 -14.16 13.67
CA LYS A 348 18.00 -14.29 14.77
C LYS A 348 19.25 -13.42 14.52
N ASP A 349 19.04 -12.14 14.25
CA ASP A 349 20.09 -11.16 13.99
C ASP A 349 20.38 -10.22 15.19
N GLY A 350 19.79 -10.52 16.34
CA GLY A 350 19.94 -9.74 17.57
C GLY A 350 19.04 -8.50 17.65
N LYS A 351 18.20 -8.26 16.64
CA LYS A 351 17.21 -7.18 16.64
C LYS A 351 15.79 -7.72 16.70
N SER A 352 14.88 -6.90 17.19
CA SER A 352 13.46 -7.20 17.22
C SER A 352 12.61 -5.97 16.83
N LEU A 353 11.40 -6.21 16.36
CA LEU A 353 10.46 -5.12 16.06
C LEU A 353 10.17 -4.29 17.31
N LEU A 354 9.96 -4.99 18.44
CA LEU A 354 9.78 -4.36 19.76
C LEU A 354 11.15 -3.98 20.35
N GLY A 355 11.31 -2.71 20.69
CA GLY A 355 12.50 -2.14 21.29
C GLY A 355 13.44 -1.48 20.28
N ASP A 356 13.82 -2.16 19.18
CA ASP A 356 14.74 -1.59 18.19
C ASP A 356 14.06 -0.66 17.19
N TYR A 357 12.78 -0.90 16.86
CA TYR A 357 12.00 -0.13 15.88
C TYR A 357 10.83 0.60 16.55
N ILE A 358 10.05 -0.11 17.35
CA ILE A 358 8.86 0.41 18.04
C ILE A 358 9.14 0.42 19.53
N THR A 359 9.05 1.59 20.16
CA THR A 359 9.33 1.77 21.58
C THR A 359 8.12 1.42 22.45
N GLU A 360 8.37 1.08 23.73
CA GLU A 360 7.31 0.85 24.72
C GLU A 360 6.44 2.10 24.90
N GLU A 361 7.03 3.30 24.88
CA GLU A 361 6.31 4.58 24.98
C GLU A 361 5.29 4.74 23.83
N GLU A 362 5.69 4.43 22.58
CA GLU A 362 4.78 4.48 21.44
C GLU A 362 3.60 3.51 21.61
N LEU A 363 3.87 2.30 22.09
CA LEU A 363 2.83 1.30 22.34
C LEU A 363 1.83 1.78 23.39
N TRP A 364 2.31 2.22 24.54
CA TRP A 364 1.45 2.61 25.67
C TRP A 364 0.72 3.93 25.43
N ALA A 365 1.16 4.79 24.52
CA ALA A 365 0.43 5.97 24.10
C ALA A 365 -0.89 5.65 23.34
N CYS A 366 -1.08 4.41 22.85
CA CYS A 366 -2.28 4.03 22.12
C CYS A 366 -3.49 3.85 23.04
N THR A 367 -4.59 4.54 22.76
CA THR A 367 -5.87 4.44 23.48
C THR A 367 -6.81 3.36 22.94
N SER A 368 -6.36 2.53 21.99
CA SER A 368 -7.13 1.45 21.36
C SER A 368 -8.47 1.88 20.71
N CYS A 369 -8.57 3.13 20.28
CA CYS A 369 -9.83 3.74 19.79
C CYS A 369 -10.25 3.33 18.37
N ASN A 370 -9.46 2.56 17.63
CA ASN A 370 -9.69 2.14 16.22
C ASN A 370 -9.79 3.27 15.18
N ALA A 371 -9.55 4.54 15.52
CA ALA A 371 -9.63 5.64 14.57
C ALA A 371 -8.67 5.45 13.36
N CYS A 372 -7.47 4.92 13.58
CA CYS A 372 -6.50 4.62 12.54
C CYS A 372 -7.00 3.57 11.54
N VAL A 373 -7.64 2.50 12.02
CA VAL A 373 -8.23 1.43 11.19
C VAL A 373 -9.42 1.95 10.39
N GLN A 374 -10.25 2.78 11.03
CA GLN A 374 -11.42 3.39 10.40
C GLN A 374 -11.03 4.29 9.23
N GLU A 375 -10.00 5.12 9.42
CA GLU A 375 -9.58 6.13 8.44
C GLU A 375 -8.74 5.53 7.29
N CYS A 376 -8.19 4.32 7.46
CA CYS A 376 -7.36 3.70 6.43
C CYS A 376 -8.17 3.35 5.18
N PRO A 377 -7.78 3.89 3.99
CA PRO A 377 -8.52 3.66 2.74
C PRO A 377 -8.43 2.23 2.22
N VAL A 378 -7.47 1.44 2.67
CA VAL A 378 -7.26 0.04 2.24
C VAL A 378 -7.35 -0.95 3.41
N ASN A 379 -8.03 -0.59 4.50
CA ASN A 379 -8.33 -1.46 5.64
C ASN A 379 -7.08 -2.04 6.35
N ILE A 380 -6.00 -1.28 6.45
CA ILE A 380 -4.82 -1.64 7.26
C ILE A 380 -5.16 -1.50 8.74
N ASP A 381 -4.66 -2.44 9.56
CA ASP A 381 -4.92 -2.50 10.99
C ASP A 381 -3.62 -2.37 11.82
N PRO A 382 -3.16 -1.14 12.10
CA PRO A 382 -2.00 -0.91 12.98
C PRO A 382 -2.28 -1.31 14.43
N LEU A 383 -3.54 -1.27 14.84
CA LEU A 383 -3.92 -1.55 16.22
C LEU A 383 -3.68 -3.01 16.59
N SER A 384 -3.92 -3.94 15.66
CA SER A 384 -3.65 -5.37 15.91
C SER A 384 -2.17 -5.62 16.23
N ILE A 385 -1.25 -4.95 15.54
CA ILE A 385 0.20 -5.03 15.81
C ILE A 385 0.51 -4.46 17.22
N ILE A 386 -0.02 -3.27 17.53
CA ILE A 386 0.20 -2.63 18.84
C ILE A 386 -0.30 -3.54 19.97
N VAL A 387 -1.46 -4.16 19.81
CA VAL A 387 -2.03 -5.05 20.82
C VAL A 387 -1.17 -6.31 21.02
N ASP A 388 -0.69 -6.92 19.93
CA ASP A 388 0.15 -8.11 20.01
C ASP A 388 1.53 -7.81 20.63
N LEU A 389 2.13 -6.65 20.34
CA LEU A 389 3.36 -6.20 21.01
C LEU A 389 3.15 -5.91 22.49
N ARG A 390 2.01 -5.32 22.88
CA ARG A 390 1.64 -5.14 24.30
C ARG A 390 1.43 -6.46 25.03
N ARG A 391 0.79 -7.44 24.37
CA ARG A 391 0.60 -8.79 24.93
C ARG A 391 1.93 -9.42 25.28
N PHE A 392 2.91 -9.30 24.38
CA PHE A 392 4.26 -9.80 24.64
C PHE A 392 4.91 -9.09 25.86
N LEU A 393 4.86 -7.76 25.91
CA LEU A 393 5.40 -7.01 27.04
C LEU A 393 4.81 -7.43 28.39
N VAL A 394 3.49 -7.60 28.44
CA VAL A 394 2.79 -7.91 29.69
C VAL A 394 2.97 -9.38 30.08
N MET A 395 2.80 -10.29 29.14
CA MET A 395 2.68 -11.72 29.44
C MET A 395 4.02 -12.47 29.42
N GLU A 396 4.99 -12.01 28.61
CA GLU A 396 6.31 -12.64 28.49
C GLU A 396 7.38 -11.88 29.29
N GLU A 397 7.36 -10.53 29.24
CA GLU A 397 8.38 -9.72 29.90
C GLU A 397 7.90 -9.14 31.25
N SER A 398 6.63 -9.33 31.63
CA SER A 398 6.00 -8.76 32.84
C SER A 398 6.21 -7.25 32.96
N LYS A 399 6.29 -6.55 31.83
CA LYS A 399 6.52 -5.10 31.75
C LYS A 399 5.23 -4.36 31.47
N VAL A 400 4.88 -3.50 32.41
CA VAL A 400 3.76 -2.54 32.27
C VAL A 400 4.21 -1.18 32.82
N PRO A 401 3.61 -0.06 32.34
CA PRO A 401 3.82 1.24 32.98
C PRO A 401 3.49 1.20 34.47
N SER A 402 4.27 1.90 35.28
CA SER A 402 4.12 1.92 36.72
C SER A 402 2.71 2.32 37.18
N GLU A 403 2.06 3.21 36.42
CA GLU A 403 0.70 3.69 36.67
C GLU A 403 -0.36 2.59 36.55
N LEU A 404 -0.06 1.55 35.75
CA LEU A 404 -0.98 0.42 35.53
C LEU A 404 -0.71 -0.75 36.48
N THR A 405 0.46 -0.81 37.12
CA THR A 405 0.85 -1.93 37.98
C THR A 405 -0.13 -2.09 39.17
N GLY A 406 -0.47 -1.01 39.85
CA GLY A 406 -1.45 -1.05 40.94
C GLY A 406 -2.83 -1.53 40.50
N MET A 407 -3.30 -1.08 39.34
CA MET A 407 -4.58 -1.51 38.78
C MET A 407 -4.58 -3.00 38.46
N LEU A 408 -3.53 -3.51 37.80
CA LEU A 408 -3.42 -4.92 37.42
C LEU A 408 -3.33 -5.82 38.64
N THR A 409 -2.52 -5.45 39.66
CA THR A 409 -2.41 -6.15 40.95
C THR A 409 -3.75 -6.19 41.68
N ASN A 410 -4.51 -5.09 41.64
CA ASN A 410 -5.83 -5.06 42.29
C ASN A 410 -6.84 -5.95 41.53
N ILE A 411 -6.80 -5.98 40.16
CA ILE A 411 -7.65 -6.87 39.37
C ILE A 411 -7.34 -8.33 39.68
N GLU A 412 -6.06 -8.68 39.81
CA GLU A 412 -5.62 -10.04 40.11
C GLU A 412 -6.07 -10.47 41.51
N ASN A 413 -5.86 -9.64 42.52
CA ASN A 413 -6.12 -9.99 43.89
C ASN A 413 -7.58 -9.79 44.33
N ASN A 414 -8.25 -8.76 43.80
CA ASN A 414 -9.58 -8.33 44.26
C ASN A 414 -10.66 -8.48 43.17
N GLY A 415 -10.30 -8.87 41.94
CA GLY A 415 -11.22 -8.89 40.81
C GLY A 415 -11.76 -7.51 40.38
N ALA A 416 -11.10 -6.42 40.83
CA ALA A 416 -11.49 -5.04 40.56
C ALA A 416 -10.24 -4.14 40.48
N PRO A 417 -10.25 -3.00 39.74
CA PRO A 417 -9.08 -2.14 39.55
C PRO A 417 -8.70 -1.29 40.77
N TRP A 418 -9.43 -1.38 41.88
CA TRP A 418 -9.20 -0.65 43.14
C TRP A 418 -8.90 -1.60 44.28
N GLN A 419 -8.39 -1.03 45.39
CA GLN A 419 -7.89 -1.80 46.56
C GLN A 419 -8.97 -2.32 47.51
N PHE A 420 -10.25 -2.04 47.25
CA PHE A 420 -11.35 -2.45 48.12
C PHE A 420 -11.76 -3.91 47.88
N SER A 421 -12.15 -4.58 48.95
CA SER A 421 -12.69 -5.93 48.90
C SER A 421 -13.91 -6.03 47.96
N PRO A 422 -14.11 -7.15 47.23
CA PRO A 422 -15.36 -7.40 46.50
C PRO A 422 -16.60 -7.25 47.38
N ALA A 423 -16.51 -7.56 48.70
CA ALA A 423 -17.60 -7.39 49.64
C ALA A 423 -18.03 -5.91 49.83
N ASP A 424 -17.10 -4.98 49.59
CA ASP A 424 -17.33 -3.54 49.78
C ASP A 424 -17.96 -2.87 48.52
N ARG A 425 -18.14 -3.60 47.46
CA ARG A 425 -18.64 -3.07 46.14
C ARG A 425 -19.99 -2.36 46.26
N LEU A 426 -20.84 -2.80 47.17
CA LEU A 426 -22.19 -2.25 47.31
C LEU A 426 -22.32 -1.25 48.46
N LYS A 427 -21.26 -1.01 49.26
CA LYS A 427 -21.32 -0.07 50.40
C LYS A 427 -21.77 1.34 50.02
N TRP A 428 -21.47 1.80 48.81
CA TRP A 428 -21.94 3.10 48.29
C TRP A 428 -23.47 3.18 48.21
N THR A 429 -24.18 2.05 48.18
CA THR A 429 -25.66 2.02 48.19
C THR A 429 -26.27 2.14 49.59
N GLU A 430 -25.44 1.96 50.61
CA GLU A 430 -25.84 1.96 52.03
C GLU A 430 -25.51 3.30 52.70
N GLU A 431 -24.65 4.13 52.11
CA GLU A 431 -24.33 5.49 52.56
C GLU A 431 -25.44 6.45 52.07
N ASN A 432 -26.44 6.68 52.90
CA ASN A 432 -27.43 7.74 52.78
C ASN A 432 -27.13 8.86 53.79
#